data_e04c1444f66ef84721da91815f280093
#
_entry.id   e04c1444f66ef84721da91815f280093
#
_cell.length_a   1.000
_cell.length_b   1.000
_cell.length_c   1.000
_cell.angle_alpha   90.00
_cell.angle_beta   90.00
_cell.angle_gamma   90.00
#
_symmetry.space_group_name_H-M   'P 1'
#
loop_
_entity.id
_entity.type
_entity.pdbx_description
1 polymer ?
#
loop_
_entity_poly.entity_id
_entity_poly.type
_entity_poly.pdbx_seq_one_letter_code
_entity_poly.pdbx_strand_id
1 'polypeptide(L)'
;MSITSYYGIEKHVGHTPLIRLRRLSELTGCEILGKAEFMNPGGSVKDRAALGIITDAEAKGLLKPGDTIVEGTAGNTGIGLAVIGHAKGYRTAIVINETQSPEKITLLRTLGAEVITVKEKPYSDPGNYNRVAQRLAEEKGWFWANQFDNTANRLAHYRTTGPEIWEQTGGTVSAFVSAVGTGGTLAGVALFLKEKNGKVAIVCADPFGAAMWSWFTHGNTDTKDGDSEAEGIGQMRVTKNLEGVPVDRAYRIPDQEAVTIVYQLLRQEGIFLGLSSGINIAGAVRLAREHGPGQTIVTLLCDSGHKYQSKLFNPEWLAAHQLDPNRSIESIWPGQAR
;
A
#
# COMPACT_ATOMS: atom_id res chain seq x y z
N MET A 1 22.84 -29.39 17.40
CA MET A 1 22.47 -28.01 17.04
C MET A 1 22.14 -28.01 15.58
N SER A 2 20.87 -27.74 15.22
CA SER A 2 20.41 -27.63 13.83
C SER A 2 21.14 -26.46 13.19
N ILE A 3 21.80 -26.71 12.06
CA ILE A 3 22.38 -25.65 11.25
C ILE A 3 21.19 -24.78 10.79
N THR A 4 21.12 -23.55 11.30
CA THR A 4 20.17 -22.55 10.80
C THR A 4 20.46 -22.35 9.32
N SER A 5 19.51 -22.75 8.46
CA SER A 5 19.63 -22.52 7.03
C SER A 5 19.64 -21.01 6.78
N TYR A 6 20.72 -20.51 6.16
CA TYR A 6 20.79 -19.12 5.71
C TYR A 6 19.99 -18.97 4.42
N TYR A 7 19.15 -17.95 4.33
CA TYR A 7 18.30 -17.67 3.17
C TYR A 7 18.69 -16.34 2.52
N GLY A 8 18.40 -16.18 1.24
CA GLY A 8 18.50 -14.91 0.56
C GLY A 8 17.46 -13.90 1.07
N ILE A 9 17.66 -12.63 0.72
CA ILE A 9 16.80 -11.52 1.20
C ILE A 9 15.33 -11.69 0.83
N GLU A 10 15.04 -12.38 -0.28
CA GLU A 10 13.68 -12.65 -0.76
C GLU A 10 12.85 -13.52 0.20
N LYS A 11 13.52 -14.31 1.06
CA LYS A 11 12.86 -15.15 2.08
C LYS A 11 12.45 -14.37 3.33
N HIS A 12 12.88 -13.11 3.42
CA HIS A 12 12.55 -12.23 4.54
C HIS A 12 11.40 -11.27 4.22
N VAL A 13 10.75 -11.46 3.07
CA VAL A 13 9.52 -10.73 2.72
C VAL A 13 8.35 -11.36 3.47
N GLY A 14 7.61 -10.51 4.17
CA GLY A 14 6.49 -10.95 5.00
C GLY A 14 6.87 -11.17 6.46
N HIS A 15 6.03 -11.91 7.19
CA HIS A 15 6.15 -12.13 8.63
C HIS A 15 6.34 -10.84 9.44
N THR A 16 5.79 -9.74 8.91
CA THR A 16 5.85 -8.42 9.55
C THR A 16 5.00 -8.41 10.82
N PRO A 17 5.41 -7.72 11.90
CA PRO A 17 4.63 -7.68 13.13
C PRO A 17 3.35 -6.84 12.99
N LEU A 18 2.39 -7.08 13.89
CA LEU A 18 1.32 -6.14 14.21
C LEU A 18 1.80 -5.18 15.29
N ILE A 19 1.69 -3.89 15.06
CA ILE A 19 2.01 -2.83 16.03
C ILE A 19 0.68 -2.25 16.54
N ARG A 20 0.50 -2.25 17.87
CA ARG A 20 -0.65 -1.59 18.50
C ARG A 20 -0.46 -0.07 18.43
N LEU A 21 -1.38 0.62 17.80
CA LEU A 21 -1.40 2.09 17.76
C LEU A 21 -2.04 2.58 19.06
N ARG A 22 -1.18 2.77 20.08
CA ARG A 22 -1.60 2.93 21.46
C ARG A 22 -2.60 4.07 21.65
N ARG A 23 -2.24 5.26 21.22
CA ARG A 23 -3.09 6.47 21.42
C ARG A 23 -4.45 6.33 20.75
N LEU A 24 -4.48 5.80 19.53
CA LEU A 24 -5.72 5.61 18.77
C LEU A 24 -6.59 4.50 19.36
N SER A 25 -5.97 3.45 19.86
CA SER A 25 -6.67 2.38 20.57
C SER A 25 -7.33 2.89 21.87
N GLU A 26 -6.59 3.68 22.65
CA GLU A 26 -7.13 4.30 23.86
C GLU A 26 -8.27 5.28 23.55
N LEU A 27 -8.13 6.09 22.50
CA LEU A 27 -9.14 7.08 22.09
C LEU A 27 -10.46 6.43 21.66
N THR A 28 -10.39 5.25 21.05
CA THR A 28 -11.56 4.56 20.46
C THR A 28 -12.12 3.45 21.35
N GLY A 29 -11.34 2.98 22.33
CA GLY A 29 -11.66 1.78 23.11
C GLY A 29 -11.59 0.47 22.28
N CYS A 30 -10.93 0.52 21.12
CA CYS A 30 -10.70 -0.62 20.22
C CYS A 30 -9.22 -1.00 20.21
N GLU A 31 -8.89 -2.21 19.80
CA GLU A 31 -7.53 -2.57 19.44
C GLU A 31 -7.29 -2.19 17.97
N ILE A 32 -6.60 -1.07 17.73
CA ILE A 32 -6.19 -0.65 16.38
C ILE A 32 -4.76 -1.11 16.15
N LEU A 33 -4.59 -2.07 15.24
CA LEU A 33 -3.34 -2.75 14.97
C LEU A 33 -2.87 -2.43 13.55
N GLY A 34 -1.62 -1.98 13.43
CA GLY A 34 -0.97 -1.70 12.15
C GLY A 34 -0.04 -2.84 11.74
N LYS A 35 -0.29 -3.45 10.58
CA LYS A 35 0.61 -4.45 9.98
C LYS A 35 1.84 -3.72 9.43
N ALA A 36 3.01 -3.93 10.02
CA ALA A 36 4.22 -3.14 9.80
C ALA A 36 4.94 -3.48 8.48
N GLU A 37 4.29 -3.22 7.35
CA GLU A 37 4.81 -3.55 6.02
C GLU A 37 6.06 -2.73 5.61
N PHE A 38 6.36 -1.63 6.30
CA PHE A 38 7.62 -0.90 6.15
C PHE A 38 8.85 -1.70 6.60
N MET A 39 8.66 -2.82 7.31
CA MET A 39 9.72 -3.71 7.76
C MET A 39 10.11 -4.79 6.74
N ASN A 40 9.45 -4.85 5.60
CA ASN A 40 9.92 -5.69 4.49
C ASN A 40 11.28 -5.21 3.95
N PRO A 41 12.08 -6.06 3.29
CA PRO A 41 13.42 -5.72 2.78
C PRO A 41 13.52 -4.48 1.90
N GLY A 42 12.56 -4.24 0.99
CA GLY A 42 12.46 -3.02 0.18
C GLY A 42 11.70 -1.88 0.88
N GLY A 43 11.29 -2.12 2.13
CA GLY A 43 10.66 -1.12 3.00
C GLY A 43 9.22 -0.79 2.64
N SER A 44 8.45 -1.72 2.09
CA SER A 44 7.02 -1.50 1.86
C SER A 44 6.21 -2.78 1.65
N VAL A 45 4.89 -2.63 1.70
CA VAL A 45 3.90 -3.67 1.36
C VAL A 45 4.07 -4.23 -0.06
N LYS A 46 4.69 -3.49 -0.97
CA LYS A 46 4.87 -3.88 -2.37
C LYS A 46 5.90 -4.98 -2.58
N ASP A 47 6.75 -5.25 -1.61
CA ASP A 47 7.68 -6.37 -1.65
C ASP A 47 6.95 -7.70 -1.77
N ARG A 48 5.79 -7.82 -1.12
CA ARG A 48 4.94 -9.02 -1.23
C ARG A 48 4.38 -9.20 -2.64
N ALA A 49 3.90 -8.11 -3.25
CA ALA A 49 3.43 -8.13 -4.63
C ALA A 49 4.56 -8.49 -5.60
N ALA A 50 5.74 -7.88 -5.42
CA ALA A 50 6.92 -8.14 -6.24
C ALA A 50 7.34 -9.61 -6.16
N LEU A 51 7.48 -10.16 -4.94
CA LEU A 51 7.83 -11.56 -4.73
C LEU A 51 6.77 -12.50 -5.34
N GLY A 52 5.48 -12.21 -5.12
CA GLY A 52 4.39 -13.03 -5.65
C GLY A 52 4.36 -13.06 -7.18
N ILE A 53 4.53 -11.90 -7.82
CA ILE A 53 4.57 -11.78 -9.28
C ILE A 53 5.77 -12.51 -9.87
N ILE A 54 6.95 -12.31 -9.29
CA ILE A 54 8.18 -13.00 -9.76
C ILE A 54 8.04 -14.51 -9.60
N THR A 55 7.62 -14.98 -8.43
CA THR A 55 7.48 -16.43 -8.17
C THR A 55 6.44 -17.09 -9.07
N ASP A 56 5.31 -16.41 -9.32
CA ASP A 56 4.29 -16.92 -10.24
C ASP A 56 4.81 -16.98 -11.69
N ALA A 57 5.55 -15.96 -12.13
CA ALA A 57 6.15 -15.92 -13.46
C ALA A 57 7.20 -17.02 -13.67
N GLU A 58 8.04 -17.27 -12.66
CA GLU A 58 9.00 -18.39 -12.66
C GLU A 58 8.29 -19.73 -12.78
N ALA A 59 7.27 -19.94 -11.95
CA ALA A 59 6.49 -21.20 -11.97
C ALA A 59 5.80 -21.46 -13.31
N LYS A 60 5.44 -20.41 -14.05
CA LYS A 60 4.84 -20.47 -15.38
C LYS A 60 5.86 -20.50 -16.52
N GLY A 61 7.16 -20.41 -16.24
CA GLY A 61 8.24 -20.35 -17.23
C GLY A 61 8.25 -19.05 -18.05
N LEU A 62 7.60 -18.00 -17.56
CA LEU A 62 7.53 -16.69 -18.20
C LEU A 62 8.74 -15.80 -17.87
N LEU A 63 9.50 -16.15 -16.85
CA LEU A 63 10.68 -15.43 -16.38
C LEU A 63 11.83 -16.43 -16.17
N LYS A 64 12.98 -16.16 -16.80
CA LYS A 64 14.18 -16.99 -16.76
C LYS A 64 15.36 -16.21 -16.19
N PRO A 65 16.34 -16.85 -15.54
CA PRO A 65 17.53 -16.17 -15.02
C PRO A 65 18.18 -15.25 -16.07
N GLY A 66 18.47 -14.00 -15.65
CA GLY A 66 19.06 -12.98 -16.53
C GLY A 66 18.04 -12.14 -17.32
N ASP A 67 16.75 -12.49 -17.31
CA ASP A 67 15.71 -11.69 -17.95
C ASP A 67 15.57 -10.32 -17.29
N THR A 68 14.91 -9.39 -17.99
CA THR A 68 14.57 -8.07 -17.48
C THR A 68 13.09 -7.99 -17.12
N ILE A 69 12.81 -7.55 -15.90
CA ILE A 69 11.45 -7.25 -15.42
C ILE A 69 11.20 -5.77 -15.65
N VAL A 70 10.12 -5.41 -16.34
CA VAL A 70 9.71 -4.01 -16.51
C VAL A 70 8.40 -3.73 -15.78
N GLU A 71 8.28 -2.56 -15.14
CA GLU A 71 7.05 -2.14 -14.46
C GLU A 71 6.88 -0.62 -14.50
N GLY A 72 5.61 -0.21 -14.67
CA GLY A 72 5.18 1.16 -14.47
C GLY A 72 4.67 1.36 -13.03
N THR A 73 5.27 2.28 -12.26
CA THR A 73 4.95 2.39 -10.83
C THR A 73 5.19 3.79 -10.24
N ALA A 74 4.50 4.10 -9.15
CA ALA A 74 4.75 5.25 -8.27
C ALA A 74 6.00 5.07 -7.37
N GLY A 75 6.77 3.99 -7.51
CA GLY A 75 8.06 3.78 -6.84
C GLY A 75 8.17 2.50 -6.02
N ASN A 76 7.31 2.27 -5.03
CA ASN A 76 7.47 1.15 -4.08
C ASN A 76 7.49 -0.24 -4.75
N THR A 77 6.65 -0.48 -5.75
CA THR A 77 6.69 -1.75 -6.48
C THR A 77 7.99 -1.92 -7.25
N GLY A 78 8.49 -0.84 -7.86
CA GLY A 78 9.79 -0.83 -8.50
C GLY A 78 10.94 -1.15 -7.54
N ILE A 79 10.89 -0.59 -6.32
CA ILE A 79 11.87 -0.89 -5.26
C ILE A 79 11.80 -2.38 -4.89
N GLY A 80 10.60 -2.92 -4.64
CA GLY A 80 10.43 -4.34 -4.34
C GLY A 80 10.91 -5.25 -5.47
N LEU A 81 10.58 -4.92 -6.74
CA LEU A 81 11.07 -5.66 -7.91
C LEU A 81 12.59 -5.58 -8.05
N ALA A 82 13.21 -4.42 -7.78
CA ALA A 82 14.66 -4.27 -7.84
C ALA A 82 15.34 -5.10 -6.75
N VAL A 83 14.90 -5.03 -5.49
CA VAL A 83 15.50 -5.79 -4.38
C VAL A 83 15.36 -7.30 -4.62
N ILE A 84 14.14 -7.77 -4.90
CA ILE A 84 13.85 -9.20 -5.03
C ILE A 84 14.39 -9.73 -6.35
N GLY A 85 14.22 -8.97 -7.44
CA GLY A 85 14.71 -9.33 -8.77
C GLY A 85 16.22 -9.51 -8.78
N HIS A 86 16.97 -8.57 -8.21
CA HIS A 86 18.43 -8.70 -8.10
C HIS A 86 18.86 -9.90 -7.25
N ALA A 87 18.18 -10.14 -6.11
CA ALA A 87 18.47 -11.31 -5.28
C ALA A 87 18.26 -12.64 -6.04
N LYS A 88 17.40 -12.65 -7.06
CA LYS A 88 17.08 -13.81 -7.89
C LYS A 88 17.78 -13.78 -9.25
N GLY A 89 18.67 -12.80 -9.52
CA GLY A 89 19.47 -12.70 -10.75
C GLY A 89 18.76 -12.07 -11.94
N TYR A 90 17.70 -11.28 -11.72
CA TYR A 90 16.99 -10.52 -12.75
C TYR A 90 17.48 -9.08 -12.85
N ARG A 91 17.34 -8.48 -14.02
CA ARG A 91 17.47 -7.04 -14.24
C ARG A 91 16.08 -6.40 -14.08
N THR A 92 16.07 -5.10 -13.77
CA THR A 92 14.82 -4.36 -13.61
C THR A 92 14.86 -3.04 -14.38
N ALA A 93 13.76 -2.72 -15.07
CA ALA A 93 13.51 -1.46 -15.74
C ALA A 93 12.21 -0.84 -15.18
N ILE A 94 12.31 0.35 -14.62
CA ILE A 94 11.20 0.99 -13.90
C ILE A 94 10.81 2.29 -14.59
N VAL A 95 9.56 2.33 -15.07
CA VAL A 95 8.94 3.55 -15.63
C VAL A 95 8.20 4.27 -14.51
N ILE A 96 8.58 5.51 -14.25
CA ILE A 96 8.06 6.29 -13.10
C ILE A 96 7.76 7.73 -13.52
N ASN A 97 6.69 8.32 -12.96
CA ASN A 97 6.40 9.74 -13.16
C ASN A 97 7.45 10.61 -12.50
N GLU A 98 7.86 11.68 -13.19
CA GLU A 98 8.84 12.66 -12.67
C GLU A 98 8.34 13.42 -11.44
N THR A 99 7.02 13.43 -11.18
CA THR A 99 6.39 14.07 -10.02
C THR A 99 6.50 13.25 -8.72
N GLN A 100 6.95 12.00 -8.78
CA GLN A 100 7.13 11.18 -7.59
C GLN A 100 8.31 11.66 -6.74
N SER A 101 8.31 11.27 -5.45
CA SER A 101 9.35 11.68 -4.49
C SER A 101 10.76 11.43 -5.05
N PRO A 102 11.65 12.43 -5.04
CA PRO A 102 13.04 12.28 -5.51
C PRO A 102 13.80 11.17 -4.80
N GLU A 103 13.48 10.91 -3.53
CA GLU A 103 14.06 9.84 -2.73
C GLU A 103 13.78 8.46 -3.35
N LYS A 104 12.57 8.22 -3.85
CA LYS A 104 12.20 6.96 -4.52
C LYS A 104 12.97 6.78 -5.83
N ILE A 105 13.05 7.85 -6.63
CA ILE A 105 13.78 7.83 -7.91
C ILE A 105 15.27 7.56 -7.67
N THR A 106 15.87 8.22 -6.69
CA THR A 106 17.26 8.02 -6.30
C THR A 106 17.51 6.60 -5.80
N LEU A 107 16.62 6.09 -4.93
CA LEU A 107 16.73 4.74 -4.40
C LEU A 107 16.66 3.67 -5.51
N LEU A 108 15.76 3.81 -6.48
CA LEU A 108 15.67 2.91 -7.63
C LEU A 108 16.97 2.84 -8.43
N ARG A 109 17.59 4.01 -8.70
CA ARG A 109 18.90 4.06 -9.38
C ARG A 109 20.00 3.41 -8.54
N THR A 110 20.04 3.69 -7.24
CA THR A 110 21.01 3.10 -6.30
C THR A 110 20.86 1.58 -6.23
N LEU A 111 19.64 1.05 -6.30
CA LEU A 111 19.38 -0.38 -6.40
C LEU A 111 19.74 -0.97 -7.76
N GLY A 112 20.24 -0.19 -8.72
CA GLY A 112 20.68 -0.67 -10.02
C GLY A 112 19.56 -0.88 -11.05
N ALA A 113 18.34 -0.38 -10.80
CA ALA A 113 17.28 -0.41 -11.79
C ALA A 113 17.55 0.59 -12.93
N GLU A 114 17.23 0.21 -14.17
CA GLU A 114 17.09 1.16 -15.28
C GLU A 114 15.85 2.02 -15.01
N VAL A 115 16.04 3.31 -14.72
CA VAL A 115 14.94 4.22 -14.38
C VAL A 115 14.60 5.12 -15.55
N ILE A 116 13.37 4.98 -16.04
CA ILE A 116 12.81 5.73 -17.16
C ILE A 116 11.76 6.69 -16.58
N THR A 117 12.08 7.99 -16.52
CA THR A 117 11.14 9.01 -16.04
C THR A 117 10.25 9.50 -17.18
N VAL A 118 8.94 9.63 -16.88
CA VAL A 118 7.95 10.14 -17.82
C VAL A 118 7.13 11.25 -17.17
N LYS A 119 6.52 12.12 -18.00
CA LYS A 119 5.57 13.13 -17.52
C LYS A 119 4.30 12.44 -17.00
N GLU A 120 3.69 13.03 -16.01
CA GLU A 120 2.40 12.57 -15.53
C GLU A 120 1.33 12.70 -16.61
N LYS A 121 0.63 11.61 -16.85
CA LYS A 121 -0.42 11.46 -17.86
C LYS A 121 -1.54 10.57 -17.37
N PRO A 122 -2.81 10.81 -17.76
CA PRO A 122 -3.92 9.92 -17.45
C PRO A 122 -3.70 8.53 -18.08
N TYR A 123 -4.32 7.51 -17.51
CA TYR A 123 -4.15 6.10 -17.95
C TYR A 123 -4.52 5.86 -19.42
N SER A 124 -5.42 6.67 -19.99
CA SER A 124 -5.81 6.60 -21.41
C SER A 124 -4.74 7.13 -22.38
N ASP A 125 -3.78 7.93 -21.90
CA ASP A 125 -2.71 8.51 -22.73
C ASP A 125 -1.60 7.47 -22.98
N PRO A 126 -1.12 7.27 -24.21
CA PRO A 126 0.00 6.37 -24.51
C PRO A 126 1.31 6.69 -23.79
N GLY A 127 1.49 7.94 -23.32
CA GLY A 127 2.63 8.37 -22.52
C GLY A 127 2.48 8.08 -21.02
N ASN A 128 1.37 7.50 -20.57
CA ASN A 128 1.22 7.08 -19.18
C ASN A 128 2.27 6.02 -18.81
N TYR A 129 2.84 6.11 -17.64
CA TYR A 129 3.93 5.24 -17.19
C TYR A 129 3.61 3.73 -17.32
N ASN A 130 2.37 3.30 -17.09
CA ASN A 130 1.95 1.90 -17.29
C ASN A 130 1.95 1.51 -18.77
N ARG A 131 1.44 2.41 -19.65
CA ARG A 131 1.41 2.16 -21.09
C ARG A 131 2.81 2.13 -21.68
N VAL A 132 3.71 3.00 -21.19
CA VAL A 132 5.11 2.98 -21.59
C VAL A 132 5.79 1.68 -21.15
N ALA A 133 5.56 1.21 -19.92
CA ALA A 133 6.11 -0.04 -19.44
C ALA A 133 5.61 -1.25 -20.26
N GLN A 134 4.32 -1.29 -20.58
CA GLN A 134 3.74 -2.32 -21.45
C GLN A 134 4.40 -2.34 -22.83
N ARG A 135 4.51 -1.18 -23.48
CA ARG A 135 5.14 -1.05 -24.79
C ARG A 135 6.60 -1.50 -24.78
N LEU A 136 7.38 -1.09 -23.77
CA LEU A 136 8.77 -1.53 -23.61
C LEU A 136 8.90 -3.04 -23.43
N ALA A 137 7.96 -3.67 -22.70
CA ALA A 137 7.92 -5.11 -22.57
C ALA A 137 7.74 -5.80 -23.94
N GLU A 138 6.78 -5.31 -24.74
CA GLU A 138 6.48 -5.85 -26.07
C GLU A 138 7.66 -5.64 -27.05
N GLU A 139 8.22 -4.42 -27.09
CA GLU A 139 9.32 -4.07 -28.02
C GLU A 139 10.65 -4.77 -27.69
N LYS A 140 10.94 -4.99 -26.40
CA LYS A 140 12.24 -5.52 -25.95
C LYS A 140 12.16 -7.02 -25.54
N GLY A 141 10.98 -7.61 -25.56
CA GLY A 141 10.77 -8.97 -25.07
C GLY A 141 11.03 -9.11 -23.56
N TRP A 142 10.75 -8.07 -22.78
CA TRP A 142 10.90 -8.08 -21.33
C TRP A 142 9.65 -8.60 -20.63
N PHE A 143 9.79 -9.12 -19.43
CA PHE A 143 8.66 -9.53 -18.63
C PHE A 143 7.99 -8.30 -18.00
N TRP A 144 6.73 -8.03 -18.37
CA TRP A 144 5.93 -6.99 -17.74
C TRP A 144 5.27 -7.51 -16.46
N ALA A 145 5.63 -6.96 -15.31
CA ALA A 145 5.08 -7.39 -14.03
C ALA A 145 3.58 -7.08 -13.90
N ASN A 146 3.09 -5.99 -14.52
CA ASN A 146 1.67 -5.61 -14.63
C ASN A 146 0.93 -5.67 -13.28
N GLN A 147 1.47 -5.02 -12.26
CA GLN A 147 0.99 -5.09 -10.88
C GLN A 147 -0.51 -4.84 -10.70
N PHE A 148 -1.14 -4.09 -11.59
CA PHE A 148 -2.55 -3.73 -11.47
C PHE A 148 -3.50 -4.86 -11.91
N ASP A 149 -3.12 -5.61 -12.94
CA ASP A 149 -3.98 -6.62 -13.56
C ASP A 149 -3.42 -8.05 -13.47
N ASN A 150 -2.19 -8.21 -13.00
CA ASN A 150 -1.61 -9.51 -12.66
C ASN A 150 -2.12 -9.97 -11.28
N THR A 151 -3.02 -10.94 -11.28
CA THR A 151 -3.66 -11.45 -10.06
C THR A 151 -2.72 -12.24 -9.13
N ALA A 152 -1.49 -12.55 -9.56
CA ALA A 152 -0.44 -13.06 -8.66
C ALA A 152 -0.17 -12.08 -7.48
N ASN A 153 -0.38 -10.77 -7.69
CA ASN A 153 -0.33 -9.75 -6.65
C ASN A 153 -1.34 -10.06 -5.52
N ARG A 154 -2.64 -10.17 -5.83
CA ARG A 154 -3.64 -10.48 -4.79
C ARG A 154 -3.43 -11.86 -4.17
N LEU A 155 -2.96 -12.83 -4.95
CA LEU A 155 -2.70 -14.18 -4.47
C LEU A 155 -1.54 -14.21 -3.46
N ALA A 156 -0.51 -13.36 -3.63
CA ALA A 156 0.55 -13.19 -2.64
C ALA A 156 -0.03 -12.76 -1.27
N HIS A 157 -0.92 -11.78 -1.25
CA HIS A 157 -1.54 -11.31 -0.01
C HIS A 157 -2.53 -12.32 0.59
N TYR A 158 -3.26 -13.05 -0.24
CA TYR A 158 -4.12 -14.14 0.19
C TYR A 158 -3.31 -15.25 0.90
N ARG A 159 -2.13 -15.59 0.35
CA ARG A 159 -1.28 -16.66 0.88
C ARG A 159 -0.38 -16.25 2.05
N THR A 160 -0.18 -14.97 2.28
CA THR A 160 0.78 -14.48 3.28
C THR A 160 0.14 -13.46 4.25
N THR A 161 -0.23 -12.27 3.79
CA THR A 161 -0.71 -11.17 4.65
C THR A 161 -1.99 -11.54 5.40
N GLY A 162 -2.95 -12.16 4.71
CA GLY A 162 -4.20 -12.62 5.31
C GLY A 162 -3.98 -13.65 6.43
N PRO A 163 -3.26 -14.76 6.17
CA PRO A 163 -2.88 -15.74 7.21
C PRO A 163 -2.15 -15.12 8.39
N GLU A 164 -1.14 -14.28 8.13
CA GLU A 164 -0.38 -13.62 9.20
C GLU A 164 -1.28 -12.75 10.11
N ILE A 165 -2.20 -11.97 9.53
CA ILE A 165 -3.15 -11.16 10.30
C ILE A 165 -4.04 -12.07 11.16
N TRP A 166 -4.57 -13.14 10.58
CA TRP A 166 -5.42 -14.09 11.30
C TRP A 166 -4.71 -14.74 12.49
N GLU A 167 -3.50 -15.24 12.28
CA GLU A 167 -2.68 -15.87 13.31
C GLU A 167 -2.27 -14.88 14.40
N GLN A 168 -1.75 -13.72 14.02
CA GLN A 168 -1.27 -12.70 14.96
C GLN A 168 -2.38 -12.09 15.81
N THR A 169 -3.61 -12.10 15.34
CA THR A 169 -4.77 -11.69 16.14
C THR A 169 -5.44 -12.86 16.89
N GLY A 170 -4.91 -14.07 16.77
CA GLY A 170 -5.56 -15.26 17.33
C GLY A 170 -6.98 -15.47 16.78
N GLY A 171 -7.25 -15.02 15.54
CA GLY A 171 -8.57 -15.10 14.91
C GLY A 171 -9.61 -14.10 15.46
N THR A 172 -9.21 -13.13 16.28
CA THR A 172 -10.13 -12.13 16.87
C THR A 172 -10.34 -10.89 16.00
N VAL A 173 -9.66 -10.79 14.85
CA VAL A 173 -9.82 -9.65 13.93
C VAL A 173 -11.30 -9.49 13.53
N SER A 174 -11.87 -8.33 13.83
CA SER A 174 -13.26 -7.98 13.50
C SER A 174 -13.36 -7.14 12.21
N ALA A 175 -12.29 -6.44 11.84
CA ALA A 175 -12.25 -5.66 10.62
C ALA A 175 -10.83 -5.52 10.05
N PHE A 176 -10.76 -5.39 8.72
CA PHE A 176 -9.55 -5.03 7.99
C PHE A 176 -9.79 -3.78 7.14
N VAL A 177 -8.92 -2.79 7.28
CA VAL A 177 -9.03 -1.50 6.58
C VAL A 177 -7.79 -1.28 5.72
N SER A 178 -7.97 -0.99 4.44
CA SER A 178 -6.86 -0.70 3.50
C SER A 178 -7.27 0.25 2.39
N ALA A 179 -6.36 1.14 2.03
CA ALA A 179 -6.43 1.91 0.80
C ALA A 179 -6.14 1.04 -0.43
N VAL A 180 -6.51 1.56 -1.59
CA VAL A 180 -6.33 0.88 -2.87
C VAL A 180 -5.34 1.64 -3.75
N GLY A 181 -4.20 0.97 -4.04
CA GLY A 181 -3.34 1.31 -5.18
C GLY A 181 -3.60 0.31 -6.31
N THR A 182 -3.03 -0.88 -6.22
CA THR A 182 -3.29 -1.96 -7.19
C THR A 182 -4.52 -2.80 -6.84
N GLY A 183 -5.00 -2.70 -5.63
CA GLY A 183 -6.06 -3.55 -5.09
C GLY A 183 -5.60 -4.90 -4.54
N GLY A 184 -4.36 -5.31 -4.83
CA GLY A 184 -3.87 -6.65 -4.45
C GLY A 184 -3.94 -6.92 -2.96
N THR A 185 -3.56 -5.97 -2.13
CA THR A 185 -3.54 -6.13 -0.67
C THR A 185 -4.95 -6.23 -0.09
N LEU A 186 -5.82 -5.24 -0.41
CA LEU A 186 -7.21 -5.28 0.05
C LEU A 186 -7.89 -6.58 -0.38
N ALA A 187 -7.73 -6.94 -1.65
CA ALA A 187 -8.34 -8.12 -2.25
C ALA A 187 -7.85 -9.44 -1.61
N GLY A 188 -6.54 -9.64 -1.54
CA GLY A 188 -5.98 -10.88 -1.02
C GLY A 188 -6.34 -11.11 0.44
N VAL A 189 -6.22 -10.06 1.27
CA VAL A 189 -6.59 -10.13 2.69
C VAL A 189 -8.09 -10.33 2.87
N ALA A 190 -8.92 -9.60 2.11
CA ALA A 190 -10.38 -9.73 2.15
C ALA A 190 -10.84 -11.15 1.86
N LEU A 191 -10.37 -11.74 0.76
CA LEU A 191 -10.73 -13.10 0.36
C LEU A 191 -10.37 -14.11 1.45
N PHE A 192 -9.15 -14.02 2.02
CA PHE A 192 -8.72 -14.92 3.08
C PHE A 192 -9.53 -14.75 4.38
N LEU A 193 -9.69 -13.50 4.84
CA LEU A 193 -10.40 -13.26 6.11
C LEU A 193 -11.89 -13.62 6.01
N LYS A 194 -12.54 -13.32 4.88
CA LYS A 194 -13.94 -13.71 4.65
C LYS A 194 -14.13 -15.24 4.60
N GLU A 195 -13.14 -15.97 4.08
CA GLU A 195 -13.14 -17.44 4.12
C GLU A 195 -13.03 -17.98 5.56
N LYS A 196 -12.18 -17.37 6.40
CA LYS A 196 -12.02 -17.75 7.80
C LYS A 196 -13.23 -17.36 8.65
N ASN A 197 -13.73 -16.16 8.46
CA ASN A 197 -14.89 -15.64 9.17
C ASN A 197 -15.63 -14.60 8.31
N GLY A 198 -16.75 -14.99 7.73
CA GLY A 198 -17.56 -14.12 6.89
C GLY A 198 -18.04 -12.81 7.55
N LYS A 199 -17.97 -12.71 8.90
CA LYS A 199 -18.38 -11.52 9.66
C LYS A 199 -17.28 -10.45 9.74
N VAL A 200 -16.02 -10.75 9.39
CA VAL A 200 -14.94 -9.75 9.38
C VAL A 200 -15.30 -8.65 8.39
N ALA A 201 -15.38 -7.41 8.86
CA ALA A 201 -15.67 -6.27 7.99
C ALA A 201 -14.46 -5.90 7.13
N ILE A 202 -14.66 -5.77 5.83
CA ILE A 202 -13.64 -5.33 4.87
C ILE A 202 -13.95 -3.90 4.45
N VAL A 203 -13.00 -3.01 4.66
CA VAL A 203 -13.20 -1.57 4.50
C VAL A 203 -12.15 -0.97 3.58
N CYS A 204 -12.60 -0.20 2.59
CA CYS A 204 -11.74 0.63 1.76
C CYS A 204 -11.58 2.01 2.38
N ALA A 205 -10.33 2.46 2.61
CA ALA A 205 -10.01 3.84 2.95
C ALA A 205 -9.46 4.51 1.68
N ASP A 206 -10.25 5.39 1.05
CA ASP A 206 -9.92 6.00 -0.24
C ASP A 206 -9.57 7.47 -0.06
N PRO A 207 -8.46 7.99 -0.63
CA PRO A 207 -8.18 9.42 -0.59
C PRO A 207 -9.17 10.20 -1.45
N PHE A 208 -9.27 11.52 -1.25
CA PHE A 208 -10.04 12.39 -2.13
C PHE A 208 -9.50 12.30 -3.57
N GLY A 209 -10.37 12.51 -4.56
CA GLY A 209 -10.02 12.41 -5.98
C GLY A 209 -9.92 10.98 -6.52
N ALA A 210 -9.91 9.94 -5.65
CA ALA A 210 -9.84 8.55 -6.06
C ALA A 210 -11.25 7.93 -6.28
N ALA A 211 -11.32 6.86 -7.07
CA ALA A 211 -12.60 6.31 -7.55
C ALA A 211 -13.14 5.14 -6.72
N MET A 212 -12.34 4.58 -5.80
CA MET A 212 -12.74 3.32 -5.15
C MET A 212 -13.84 3.52 -4.11
N TRP A 213 -13.89 4.65 -3.43
CA TRP A 213 -15.04 4.97 -2.59
C TRP A 213 -16.36 4.99 -3.39
N SER A 214 -16.36 5.68 -4.54
CA SER A 214 -17.55 5.75 -5.42
C SER A 214 -17.91 4.37 -5.96
N TRP A 215 -16.90 3.57 -6.34
CA TRP A 215 -17.13 2.21 -6.83
C TRP A 215 -17.79 1.31 -5.78
N PHE A 216 -17.24 1.27 -4.56
CA PHE A 216 -17.79 0.39 -3.51
C PHE A 216 -19.10 0.90 -2.89
N THR A 217 -19.39 2.19 -3.03
CA THR A 217 -20.62 2.78 -2.47
C THR A 217 -21.75 2.89 -3.50
N HIS A 218 -21.42 3.22 -4.76
CA HIS A 218 -22.40 3.56 -5.80
C HIS A 218 -22.29 2.71 -7.08
N GLY A 219 -21.28 1.86 -7.20
CA GLY A 219 -21.06 1.02 -8.37
C GLY A 219 -20.53 1.76 -9.61
N ASN A 220 -20.02 2.99 -9.44
CA ASN A 220 -19.40 3.78 -10.51
C ASN A 220 -18.03 4.32 -10.09
N THR A 221 -17.27 4.90 -11.02
CA THR A 221 -15.92 5.44 -10.77
C THR A 221 -15.90 6.98 -10.85
N ASP A 222 -17.00 7.64 -10.59
CA ASP A 222 -17.10 9.09 -10.64
C ASP A 222 -16.35 9.74 -9.47
N THR A 223 -15.49 10.69 -9.78
CA THR A 223 -14.73 11.47 -8.80
C THR A 223 -14.93 12.96 -9.08
N LYS A 224 -15.40 13.72 -8.09
CA LYS A 224 -15.63 15.18 -8.24
C LYS A 224 -15.12 15.96 -7.02
N ASP A 225 -14.37 15.33 -6.15
CA ASP A 225 -14.18 15.77 -4.77
C ASP A 225 -12.75 16.16 -4.40
N GLY A 226 -11.99 16.64 -5.37
CA GLY A 226 -10.65 17.14 -5.13
C GLY A 226 -9.53 16.20 -5.56
N ASP A 227 -8.39 16.31 -4.90
CA ASP A 227 -7.16 15.59 -5.20
C ASP A 227 -6.47 15.17 -3.90
N SER A 228 -5.44 14.35 -3.98
CA SER A 228 -4.66 13.88 -2.84
C SER A 228 -3.18 13.81 -3.17
N GLU A 229 -2.37 14.17 -2.18
CA GLU A 229 -0.90 14.07 -2.22
C GLU A 229 -0.38 12.66 -1.88
N ALA A 230 -1.29 11.70 -1.64
CA ALA A 230 -0.91 10.33 -1.28
C ALA A 230 -0.34 9.56 -2.48
N GLU A 231 0.94 9.21 -2.43
CA GLU A 231 1.60 8.45 -3.48
C GLU A 231 1.34 6.94 -3.37
N GLY A 232 1.08 6.29 -4.51
CA GLY A 232 0.95 4.83 -4.62
C GLY A 232 -0.41 4.24 -4.21
N ILE A 233 -1.36 5.09 -3.90
CA ILE A 233 -2.79 4.79 -3.71
C ILE A 233 -3.64 5.79 -4.50
N GLY A 234 -4.95 5.73 -4.40
CA GLY A 234 -5.84 6.62 -5.16
C GLY A 234 -6.14 6.09 -6.56
N GLN A 235 -6.65 4.88 -6.64
CA GLN A 235 -6.93 4.20 -7.92
C GLN A 235 -8.17 4.79 -8.61
N MET A 236 -8.02 5.07 -9.92
CA MET A 236 -9.07 5.67 -10.76
C MET A 236 -9.90 4.65 -11.55
N ARG A 237 -9.53 3.39 -11.52
CA ARG A 237 -10.22 2.31 -12.24
C ARG A 237 -10.30 1.04 -11.40
N VAL A 238 -11.27 0.20 -11.70
CA VAL A 238 -11.32 -1.15 -11.12
C VAL A 238 -10.27 -2.01 -11.79
N THR A 239 -9.30 -2.48 -11.02
CA THR A 239 -8.23 -3.37 -11.50
C THR A 239 -8.68 -4.83 -11.45
N LYS A 240 -8.00 -5.72 -12.19
CA LYS A 240 -8.31 -7.16 -12.10
C LYS A 240 -8.07 -7.74 -10.70
N ASN A 241 -7.19 -7.14 -9.91
CA ASN A 241 -7.01 -7.56 -8.53
C ASN A 241 -8.28 -7.37 -7.68
N LEU A 242 -9.14 -6.39 -8.00
CA LEU A 242 -10.36 -6.08 -7.26
C LEU A 242 -11.61 -6.84 -7.74
N GLU A 243 -11.53 -7.55 -8.87
CA GLU A 243 -12.69 -8.27 -9.40
C GLU A 243 -13.22 -9.31 -8.40
N GLY A 244 -14.51 -9.21 -8.06
CA GLY A 244 -15.20 -10.14 -7.15
C GLY A 244 -14.82 -10.02 -5.67
N VAL A 245 -14.12 -8.94 -5.28
CA VAL A 245 -13.70 -8.74 -3.89
C VAL A 245 -14.84 -8.18 -3.05
N PRO A 246 -15.20 -8.84 -1.94
CA PRO A 246 -16.21 -8.32 -1.03
C PRO A 246 -15.64 -7.16 -0.21
N VAL A 247 -16.21 -5.97 -0.38
CA VAL A 247 -15.93 -4.79 0.44
C VAL A 247 -17.24 -4.34 1.07
N ASP A 248 -17.29 -4.31 2.39
CA ASP A 248 -18.51 -4.04 3.15
C ASP A 248 -18.77 -2.53 3.29
N ARG A 249 -17.70 -1.72 3.27
CA ARG A 249 -17.76 -0.27 3.48
C ARG A 249 -16.58 0.46 2.84
N ALA A 250 -16.79 1.73 2.50
CA ALA A 250 -15.72 2.60 2.03
C ALA A 250 -15.82 3.99 2.69
N TYR A 251 -14.66 4.60 2.98
CA TYR A 251 -14.55 5.97 3.51
C TYR A 251 -13.69 6.82 2.58
N ARG A 252 -14.07 8.08 2.42
CA ARG A 252 -13.23 9.11 1.79
C ARG A 252 -12.43 9.82 2.87
N ILE A 253 -11.12 9.83 2.73
CA ILE A 253 -10.20 10.35 3.73
C ILE A 253 -9.47 11.57 3.16
N PRO A 254 -9.62 12.76 3.76
CA PRO A 254 -8.85 13.93 3.37
C PRO A 254 -7.40 13.83 3.85
N ASP A 255 -6.48 14.38 3.07
CA ASP A 255 -5.03 14.36 3.37
C ASP A 255 -4.70 14.99 4.73
N GLN A 256 -5.43 16.02 5.13
CA GLN A 256 -5.22 16.66 6.43
C GLN A 256 -5.41 15.67 7.60
N GLU A 257 -6.37 14.77 7.55
CA GLU A 257 -6.53 13.71 8.57
C GLU A 257 -5.31 12.79 8.58
N ALA A 258 -4.88 12.34 7.41
CA ALA A 258 -3.75 11.45 7.27
C ALA A 258 -2.43 12.11 7.75
N VAL A 259 -2.19 13.37 7.40
CA VAL A 259 -1.03 14.15 7.87
C VAL A 259 -1.04 14.27 9.39
N THR A 260 -2.18 14.64 9.97
CA THR A 260 -2.33 14.75 11.44
C THR A 260 -1.95 13.44 12.12
N ILE A 261 -2.46 12.29 11.62
CA ILE A 261 -2.17 10.97 12.19
C ILE A 261 -0.68 10.63 12.09
N VAL A 262 -0.09 10.79 10.90
CA VAL A 262 1.32 10.46 10.67
C VAL A 262 2.23 11.25 11.61
N TYR A 263 1.99 12.55 11.74
CA TYR A 263 2.79 13.40 12.64
C TYR A 263 2.56 13.11 14.11
N GLN A 264 1.35 12.80 14.52
CA GLN A 264 1.06 12.43 15.92
C GLN A 264 1.71 11.10 16.28
N LEU A 265 1.64 10.08 15.43
CA LEU A 265 2.30 8.80 15.65
C LEU A 265 3.82 8.94 15.70
N LEU A 266 4.39 9.77 14.82
CA LEU A 266 5.83 10.07 14.85
C LEU A 266 6.24 10.70 16.20
N ARG A 267 5.51 11.71 16.66
CA ARG A 267 5.85 12.47 17.88
C ARG A 267 5.56 11.71 19.18
N GLN A 268 4.52 10.89 19.21
CA GLN A 268 4.05 10.26 20.44
C GLN A 268 4.45 8.78 20.56
N GLU A 269 4.65 8.09 19.44
CA GLU A 269 4.92 6.66 19.42
C GLU A 269 6.21 6.31 18.64
N GLY A 270 6.89 7.29 18.04
CA GLY A 270 8.12 7.05 17.27
C GLY A 270 7.90 6.30 15.95
N ILE A 271 6.67 6.25 15.44
CA ILE A 271 6.33 5.49 14.23
C ILE A 271 6.37 6.44 13.03
N PHE A 272 7.37 6.25 12.14
CA PHE A 272 7.65 7.14 11.01
C PHE A 272 7.12 6.55 9.70
N LEU A 273 6.01 7.10 9.18
CA LEU A 273 5.20 6.50 8.10
C LEU A 273 4.99 7.45 6.92
N GLY A 274 4.73 6.86 5.73
CA GLY A 274 4.20 7.58 4.58
C GLY A 274 2.70 7.90 4.69
N LEU A 275 2.21 8.84 3.85
CA LEU A 275 0.83 9.36 3.91
C LEU A 275 -0.24 8.28 3.68
N SER A 276 0.04 7.29 2.83
CA SER A 276 -0.87 6.16 2.60
C SER A 276 -1.19 5.37 3.88
N SER A 277 -0.25 5.30 4.83
CA SER A 277 -0.50 4.72 6.15
C SER A 277 -1.45 5.58 6.97
N GLY A 278 -1.31 6.91 6.89
CA GLY A 278 -2.24 7.85 7.52
C GLY A 278 -3.68 7.70 7.00
N ILE A 279 -3.86 7.55 5.68
CA ILE A 279 -5.16 7.26 5.05
C ILE A 279 -5.76 5.96 5.61
N ASN A 280 -4.98 4.89 5.66
CA ASN A 280 -5.39 3.60 6.21
C ASN A 280 -5.85 3.71 7.67
N ILE A 281 -5.07 4.36 8.49
CA ILE A 281 -5.32 4.52 9.92
C ILE A 281 -6.56 5.40 10.16
N ALA A 282 -6.73 6.47 9.38
CA ALA A 282 -7.93 7.31 9.44
C ALA A 282 -9.20 6.50 9.17
N GLY A 283 -9.17 5.64 8.16
CA GLY A 283 -10.28 4.72 7.88
C GLY A 283 -10.56 3.76 9.05
N ALA A 284 -9.51 3.22 9.68
CA ALA A 284 -9.65 2.34 10.84
C ALA A 284 -10.28 3.07 12.05
N VAL A 285 -9.87 4.31 12.32
CA VAL A 285 -10.44 5.11 13.42
C VAL A 285 -11.89 5.47 13.13
N ARG A 286 -12.25 5.82 11.90
CA ARG A 286 -13.66 6.09 11.53
C ARG A 286 -14.52 4.86 11.77
N LEU A 287 -14.07 3.68 11.35
CA LEU A 287 -14.77 2.43 11.60
C LEU A 287 -14.91 2.14 13.10
N ALA A 288 -13.84 2.29 13.88
CA ALA A 288 -13.86 2.09 15.33
C ALA A 288 -14.91 2.98 16.01
N ARG A 289 -15.00 4.24 15.60
CA ARG A 289 -15.99 5.19 16.15
C ARG A 289 -17.42 4.88 15.77
N GLU A 290 -17.65 4.34 14.58
CA GLU A 290 -19.00 3.92 14.16
C GLU A 290 -19.48 2.67 14.85
N HIS A 291 -18.58 1.68 15.05
CA HIS A 291 -18.95 0.39 15.64
C HIS A 291 -18.90 0.39 17.17
N GLY A 292 -18.25 1.39 17.78
CA GLY A 292 -18.04 1.46 19.22
C GLY A 292 -16.87 0.60 19.71
N PRO A 293 -16.59 0.63 21.03
CA PRO A 293 -15.42 0.00 21.62
C PRO A 293 -15.47 -1.54 21.55
N GLY A 294 -14.31 -2.17 21.81
CA GLY A 294 -14.17 -3.63 21.88
C GLY A 294 -13.89 -4.32 20.55
N GLN A 295 -13.64 -3.57 19.45
CA GLN A 295 -13.27 -4.13 18.15
C GLN A 295 -11.76 -4.38 18.05
N THR A 296 -11.37 -5.42 17.30
CA THR A 296 -9.99 -5.64 16.86
C THR A 296 -9.88 -5.28 15.37
N ILE A 297 -9.37 -4.10 15.08
CA ILE A 297 -9.28 -3.55 13.72
C ILE A 297 -7.84 -3.58 13.26
N VAL A 298 -7.58 -4.26 12.15
CA VAL A 298 -6.25 -4.31 11.54
C VAL A 298 -6.20 -3.39 10.32
N THR A 299 -5.12 -2.63 10.21
CA THR A 299 -4.81 -1.81 9.04
C THR A 299 -3.36 -1.96 8.63
N LEU A 300 -2.91 -1.24 7.59
CA LEU A 300 -1.57 -1.35 7.04
C LEU A 300 -0.73 -0.10 7.34
N LEU A 301 0.50 -0.34 7.80
CA LEU A 301 1.59 0.63 7.83
C LEU A 301 2.43 0.37 6.57
N CYS A 302 2.06 1.02 5.47
CA CYS A 302 2.45 0.64 4.11
C CYS A 302 3.94 0.76 3.84
N ASP A 303 4.55 1.88 4.25
CA ASP A 303 5.96 2.20 4.07
C ASP A 303 6.44 3.25 5.07
N SER A 304 7.76 3.50 5.07
CA SER A 304 8.40 4.45 5.96
C SER A 304 8.39 5.89 5.42
N GLY A 305 8.30 6.85 6.32
CA GLY A 305 8.43 8.28 6.05
C GLY A 305 9.77 8.70 5.42
N HIS A 306 10.81 7.86 5.51
CA HIS A 306 12.12 8.13 4.88
C HIS A 306 12.04 8.35 3.35
N LYS A 307 10.99 7.86 2.71
CA LYS A 307 10.78 8.00 1.26
C LYS A 307 10.10 9.32 0.86
N TYR A 308 9.82 10.22 1.84
CA TYR A 308 9.00 11.42 1.65
C TYR A 308 9.55 12.66 2.35
N GLN A 309 10.87 12.70 2.61
CA GLN A 309 11.50 13.80 3.36
C GLN A 309 11.38 15.14 2.63
N SER A 310 11.49 15.15 1.29
CA SER A 310 11.34 16.35 0.47
C SER A 310 9.90 16.84 0.30
N LYS A 311 8.91 16.02 0.69
CA LYS A 311 7.48 16.33 0.58
C LYS A 311 6.82 16.35 1.96
N LEU A 312 6.22 15.24 2.37
CA LEU A 312 5.42 15.09 3.60
C LEU A 312 6.12 15.60 4.86
N PHE A 313 7.47 15.52 4.93
CA PHE A 313 8.26 15.97 6.08
C PHE A 313 9.05 17.26 5.80
N ASN A 314 8.70 17.99 4.75
CA ASN A 314 9.23 19.31 4.44
C ASN A 314 8.18 20.39 4.81
N PRO A 315 8.50 21.31 5.75
CA PRO A 315 7.55 22.35 6.18
C PRO A 315 7.11 23.28 5.04
N GLU A 316 8.00 23.62 4.10
CA GLU A 316 7.67 24.48 2.96
C GLU A 316 6.69 23.80 2.02
N TRP A 317 6.90 22.49 1.76
CA TRP A 317 6.01 21.70 0.94
C TRP A 317 4.62 21.57 1.59
N LEU A 318 4.55 21.29 2.90
CA LEU A 318 3.28 21.22 3.63
C LEU A 318 2.52 22.56 3.59
N ALA A 319 3.22 23.66 3.78
CA ALA A 319 2.60 24.99 3.72
C ALA A 319 2.04 25.28 2.31
N ALA A 320 2.77 24.94 1.25
CA ALA A 320 2.33 25.11 -0.13
C ALA A 320 1.06 24.30 -0.45
N HIS A 321 0.87 23.13 0.19
CA HIS A 321 -0.29 22.26 0.03
C HIS A 321 -1.37 22.49 1.12
N GLN A 322 -1.24 23.51 1.95
CA GLN A 322 -2.19 23.89 3.02
C GLN A 322 -2.42 22.75 4.03
N LEU A 323 -1.39 21.95 4.29
CA LEU A 323 -1.41 20.84 5.23
C LEU A 323 -0.73 21.24 6.54
N ASP A 324 -1.46 21.16 7.65
CA ASP A 324 -0.97 21.52 8.99
C ASP A 324 -0.57 20.26 9.78
N PRO A 325 0.74 20.03 10.02
CA PRO A 325 1.23 18.87 10.78
C PRO A 325 1.04 19.02 12.29
N ASN A 326 0.55 20.18 12.77
CA ASN A 326 0.41 20.49 14.20
C ASN A 326 -1.01 20.31 14.72
N ARG A 327 -1.96 19.95 13.86
CA ARG A 327 -3.31 19.64 14.32
C ARG A 327 -3.29 18.45 15.29
N SER A 328 -4.17 18.51 16.28
CA SER A 328 -4.35 17.39 17.20
C SER A 328 -5.35 16.37 16.64
N ILE A 329 -5.22 15.12 17.05
CA ILE A 329 -6.18 14.05 16.69
C ILE A 329 -7.59 14.43 17.17
N GLU A 330 -7.71 15.05 18.34
CA GLU A 330 -8.97 15.51 18.90
C GLU A 330 -9.64 16.60 18.03
N SER A 331 -8.85 17.41 17.32
CA SER A 331 -9.39 18.46 16.43
C SER A 331 -10.00 17.92 15.14
N ILE A 332 -9.48 16.80 14.63
CA ILE A 332 -10.03 16.15 13.43
C ILE A 332 -11.18 15.20 13.76
N TRP A 333 -11.21 14.69 14.98
CA TRP A 333 -12.29 13.87 15.50
C TRP A 333 -12.70 14.36 16.90
N PRO A 334 -13.44 15.48 17.00
CA PRO A 334 -13.92 15.97 18.29
C PRO A 334 -14.69 14.84 19.00
N GLY A 335 -14.25 14.53 20.21
CA GLY A 335 -14.85 13.47 21.01
C GLY A 335 -16.35 13.75 21.18
N GLN A 336 -17.15 12.69 21.19
CA GLN A 336 -18.45 12.79 21.87
C GLN A 336 -18.09 13.14 23.33
N ALA A 337 -18.51 14.32 23.78
CA ALA A 337 -18.42 14.66 25.19
C ALA A 337 -19.03 13.50 25.98
N ARG A 338 -18.23 12.95 26.93
CA ARG A 338 -18.68 11.91 27.83
C ARG A 338 -19.82 12.40 28.68
#